data_09dfb1de2ae6b8ffb08829c89d9e29dc
#
_entry.id   09dfb1de2ae6b8ffb08829c89d9e29dc
#
_cell.length_a   1.000
_cell.length_b   1.000
_cell.length_c   1.000
_cell.angle_alpha   90.00
_cell.angle_beta   90.00
_cell.angle_gamma   90.00
#
_symmetry.space_group_name_H-M   'P 1'
#
loop_
_entity.id
_entity.type
_entity.pdbx_description
1 polymer ?
#
loop_
_entity_poly.entity_id
_entity_poly.type
_entity_poly.pdbx_seq_one_letter_code
_entity_poly.pdbx_strand_id
1 'polypeptide(L)'
;LEAATYPWGGPYTVDSKACFMANFKPSRGDYAADNALYTVEAKSYHPNGYNLYNMAGNVSEWTNTSYDSNSYEYMSSMNPNVNDQQNKRKVIRGGSWKDVAFYTQVATRDYEYQDSARSYIGFRTVQSYMGVQRVNSKKGNLSNLR
;
A
#
# COMPACT_ATOMS: atom_id res chain seq x y z
N LEU A 1 -9.27 -5.03 9.13
CA LEU A 1 -8.63 -6.09 8.29
C LEU A 1 -7.37 -6.62 9.00
N GLU A 2 -7.56 -7.08 10.22
CA GLU A 2 -6.49 -7.69 10.99
C GLU A 2 -6.00 -8.95 10.28
N ALA A 3 -4.66 -9.09 10.10
CA ALA A 3 -4.00 -10.21 9.44
C ALA A 3 -4.44 -10.50 7.99
N ALA A 4 -4.91 -9.51 7.25
CA ALA A 4 -5.25 -9.71 5.84
C ALA A 4 -4.00 -9.91 4.98
N THR A 5 -4.01 -10.94 4.12
CA THR A 5 -2.92 -11.21 3.17
C THR A 5 -2.82 -10.10 2.12
N TYR A 6 -3.95 -9.63 1.61
CA TYR A 6 -4.04 -8.59 0.58
C TYR A 6 -4.83 -7.37 1.07
N PRO A 7 -4.63 -6.18 0.45
CA PRO A 7 -5.30 -4.95 0.87
C PRO A 7 -6.82 -4.97 0.81
N TRP A 8 -7.40 -5.82 0.01
CA TRP A 8 -8.87 -6.02 -0.11
C TRP A 8 -9.42 -7.03 0.90
N GLY A 9 -8.55 -7.68 1.69
CA GLY A 9 -8.93 -8.75 2.61
C GLY A 9 -8.93 -10.13 1.97
N GLY A 10 -8.80 -11.16 2.81
CA GLY A 10 -8.78 -12.53 2.34
C GLY A 10 -7.47 -12.97 1.65
N PRO A 11 -7.38 -14.24 1.25
CA PRO A 11 -6.15 -14.84 0.70
C PRO A 11 -6.14 -14.92 -0.84
N TYR A 12 -7.22 -14.52 -1.52
CA TYR A 12 -7.37 -14.72 -2.95
C TYR A 12 -7.00 -13.47 -3.75
N THR A 13 -6.44 -13.68 -4.94
CA THR A 13 -6.08 -12.63 -5.90
C THR A 13 -7.17 -12.35 -6.92
N VAL A 14 -8.21 -13.16 -6.92
CA VAL A 14 -9.40 -13.03 -7.78
C VAL A 14 -10.66 -12.93 -6.94
N ASP A 15 -11.65 -12.25 -7.46
CA ASP A 15 -12.99 -12.16 -6.87
C ASP A 15 -13.85 -13.39 -7.17
N SER A 16 -15.11 -13.38 -6.75
CA SER A 16 -16.10 -14.45 -7.00
C SER A 16 -16.46 -14.64 -8.47
N LYS A 17 -16.10 -13.69 -9.34
CA LYS A 17 -16.32 -13.72 -10.80
C LYS A 17 -15.05 -14.10 -11.55
N ALA A 18 -14.00 -14.55 -10.84
CA ALA A 18 -12.68 -14.85 -11.37
C ALA A 18 -11.94 -13.65 -12.00
N CYS A 19 -12.32 -12.41 -11.65
CA CYS A 19 -11.61 -11.21 -12.07
C CYS A 19 -10.46 -10.92 -11.11
N PHE A 20 -9.30 -10.51 -11.64
CA PHE A 20 -8.16 -10.11 -10.80
C PHE A 20 -8.50 -8.87 -9.96
N MET A 21 -8.02 -8.88 -8.73
CA MET A 21 -8.23 -7.78 -7.77
C MET A 21 -7.15 -6.70 -7.84
N ALA A 22 -6.08 -6.94 -8.61
CA ALA A 22 -4.97 -6.01 -8.81
C ALA A 22 -4.24 -6.35 -10.11
N ASN A 23 -3.48 -5.38 -10.63
CA ASN A 23 -2.59 -5.58 -11.77
C ASN A 23 -1.24 -6.15 -11.30
N PHE A 24 -1.02 -7.43 -11.54
CA PHE A 24 0.23 -8.13 -11.26
C PHE A 24 0.44 -9.23 -12.30
N LYS A 25 1.64 -9.83 -12.35
CA LYS A 25 1.94 -10.92 -13.27
C LYS A 25 1.42 -12.25 -12.70
N PRO A 26 0.41 -12.88 -13.32
CA PRO A 26 0.01 -14.24 -12.97
C PRO A 26 1.16 -15.24 -13.18
N SER A 27 1.31 -16.20 -12.28
CA SER A 27 2.43 -17.17 -12.34
C SER A 27 2.36 -18.12 -13.53
N ARG A 28 1.16 -18.34 -14.07
CA ARG A 28 0.90 -19.16 -15.29
C ARG A 28 -0.31 -18.62 -16.01
N GLY A 29 -0.27 -18.67 -17.35
CA GLY A 29 -1.42 -18.38 -18.18
C GLY A 29 -1.31 -17.06 -18.95
N ASP A 30 -2.44 -16.49 -19.27
CA ASP A 30 -2.55 -15.26 -20.00
C ASP A 30 -2.21 -14.06 -19.11
N TYR A 31 -1.06 -13.46 -19.36
CA TYR A 31 -0.58 -12.29 -18.61
C TYR A 31 -1.37 -11.01 -18.90
N ALA A 32 -2.24 -11.04 -19.90
CA ALA A 32 -3.10 -9.93 -20.27
C ALA A 32 -4.60 -10.26 -20.11
N ALA A 33 -4.93 -11.23 -19.25
CA ALA A 33 -6.30 -11.70 -19.06
C ALA A 33 -7.30 -10.60 -18.67
N ASP A 34 -6.80 -9.54 -18.03
CA ASP A 34 -7.57 -8.33 -17.67
C ASP A 34 -7.17 -7.09 -18.51
N ASN A 35 -6.50 -7.30 -19.66
CA ASN A 35 -5.93 -6.24 -20.51
C ASN A 35 -4.87 -5.37 -19.84
N ALA A 36 -4.23 -5.85 -18.78
CA ALA A 36 -3.29 -5.12 -17.94
C ALA A 36 -1.85 -5.67 -18.04
N LEU A 37 -1.30 -5.74 -19.25
CA LEU A 37 0.09 -6.23 -19.46
C LEU A 37 1.15 -5.28 -18.88
N TYR A 38 0.85 -4.00 -18.79
CA TYR A 38 1.69 -2.94 -18.21
C TYR A 38 0.90 -2.16 -17.16
N THR A 39 1.31 -0.91 -16.89
CA THR A 39 0.58 -0.03 -15.98
C THR A 39 -0.81 0.31 -16.52
N VAL A 40 -1.77 0.40 -15.62
CA VAL A 40 -3.14 0.79 -15.90
C VAL A 40 -3.51 2.08 -15.17
N GLU A 41 -4.67 2.64 -15.49
CA GLU A 41 -5.19 3.81 -14.79
C GLU A 41 -5.29 3.60 -13.29
N ALA A 42 -5.13 4.68 -12.52
CA ALA A 42 -5.09 4.63 -11.06
C ALA A 42 -6.38 4.10 -10.40
N LYS A 43 -7.50 4.05 -11.13
CA LYS A 43 -8.80 3.58 -10.62
C LYS A 43 -9.36 2.37 -11.36
N SER A 44 -8.50 1.60 -12.04
CA SER A 44 -8.93 0.44 -12.84
C SER A 44 -9.45 -0.73 -12.01
N TYR A 45 -9.04 -0.84 -10.76
CA TYR A 45 -9.46 -1.91 -9.84
C TYR A 45 -10.30 -1.34 -8.69
N HIS A 46 -10.94 -2.23 -7.93
CA HIS A 46 -11.75 -1.83 -6.79
C HIS A 46 -10.89 -1.25 -5.65
N PRO A 47 -11.36 -0.18 -4.99
CA PRO A 47 -10.66 0.37 -3.84
C PRO A 47 -10.75 -0.58 -2.64
N ASN A 48 -9.83 -0.42 -1.68
CA ASN A 48 -9.91 -1.09 -0.40
C ASN A 48 -10.98 -0.46 0.51
N GLY A 49 -11.15 -1.00 1.73
CA GLY A 49 -12.12 -0.50 2.71
C GLY A 49 -11.89 0.94 3.19
N TYR A 50 -10.76 1.56 2.85
CA TYR A 50 -10.44 2.97 3.09
C TYR A 50 -10.62 3.85 1.85
N ASN A 51 -11.22 3.32 0.79
CA ASN A 51 -11.39 3.99 -0.50
C ASN A 51 -10.05 4.36 -1.18
N LEU A 52 -9.00 3.56 -0.95
CA LEU A 52 -7.70 3.72 -1.57
C LEU A 52 -7.56 2.70 -2.71
N TYR A 53 -7.14 3.20 -3.87
CA TYR A 53 -6.95 2.42 -5.09
C TYR A 53 -5.50 1.93 -5.21
N ASN A 54 -5.30 0.79 -5.88
CA ASN A 54 -4.01 0.22 -6.24
C ASN A 54 -3.02 0.18 -5.07
N MET A 55 -3.50 -0.23 -3.88
CA MET A 55 -2.63 -0.47 -2.72
C MET A 55 -1.77 -1.71 -2.89
N ALA A 56 -2.08 -2.52 -3.89
CA ALA A 56 -1.29 -3.65 -4.36
C ALA A 56 -1.37 -3.73 -5.89
N GLY A 57 -0.25 -4.07 -6.52
CA GLY A 57 -0.11 -4.16 -7.96
C GLY A 57 0.00 -2.79 -8.66
N ASN A 58 -0.01 -2.81 -9.96
CA ASN A 58 0.23 -1.71 -10.88
C ASN A 58 1.69 -1.23 -10.83
N VAL A 59 2.09 -0.43 -9.87
CA VAL A 59 3.49 -0.06 -9.61
C VAL A 59 3.83 -0.29 -8.14
N SER A 60 5.05 -0.76 -7.87
CA SER A 60 5.59 -0.76 -6.51
C SER A 60 5.79 0.68 -6.04
N GLU A 61 5.63 0.96 -4.76
CA GLU A 61 5.69 2.32 -4.24
C GLU A 61 6.87 2.52 -3.29
N TRP A 62 7.61 3.61 -3.50
CA TRP A 62 8.69 4.02 -2.63
C TRP A 62 8.20 4.30 -1.22
N THR A 63 8.99 3.89 -0.24
CA THR A 63 8.82 4.33 1.16
C THR A 63 10.05 5.09 1.63
N ASN A 64 9.92 5.83 2.74
CA ASN A 64 11.05 6.52 3.37
C ASN A 64 11.99 5.57 4.13
N THR A 65 11.57 4.33 4.34
CA THR A 65 12.32 3.35 5.12
C THR A 65 13.51 2.82 4.34
N SER A 66 14.69 2.81 4.94
CA SER A 66 15.86 2.13 4.41
C SER A 66 15.68 0.61 4.50
N TYR A 67 16.13 -0.12 3.50
CA TYR A 67 16.02 -1.57 3.50
C TYR A 67 17.08 -2.21 4.39
N ASP A 68 16.63 -3.00 5.34
CA ASP A 68 17.46 -3.85 6.18
C ASP A 68 16.77 -5.20 6.33
N SER A 69 17.44 -6.27 5.90
CA SER A 69 16.90 -7.64 5.92
C SER A 69 16.61 -8.13 7.34
N ASN A 70 17.36 -7.63 8.32
CA ASN A 70 17.28 -8.07 9.71
C ASN A 70 16.44 -7.15 10.59
N SER A 71 15.79 -6.15 10.00
CA SER A 71 15.04 -5.14 10.77
C SER A 71 13.96 -5.72 11.69
N TYR A 72 13.38 -6.84 11.33
CA TYR A 72 12.39 -7.54 12.18
C TYR A 72 13.01 -8.25 13.40
N GLU A 73 14.32 -8.52 13.40
CA GLU A 73 14.98 -9.22 14.50
C GLU A 73 15.28 -8.30 15.67
N TYR A 74 15.59 -7.02 15.40
CA TYR A 74 15.97 -6.08 16.44
C TYR A 74 14.96 -4.98 16.73
N MET A 75 13.94 -4.82 15.90
CA MET A 75 12.88 -3.84 16.12
C MET A 75 11.61 -4.50 16.66
N SER A 76 11.06 -3.95 17.72
CA SER A 76 9.82 -4.43 18.34
C SER A 76 8.54 -4.17 17.52
N SER A 77 8.65 -3.45 16.43
CA SER A 77 7.51 -3.09 15.57
C SER A 77 7.32 -4.12 14.46
N MET A 78 6.09 -4.54 14.23
CA MET A 78 5.71 -5.35 13.06
C MET A 78 5.89 -4.59 11.72
N ASN A 79 6.08 -3.29 11.77
CA ASN A 79 6.39 -2.46 10.61
C ASN A 79 7.62 -1.59 10.90
N PRO A 80 8.82 -2.19 10.95
CA PRO A 80 10.05 -1.49 11.30
C PRO A 80 10.33 -0.35 10.31
N ASN A 81 10.66 0.81 10.84
CA ASN A 81 11.06 1.98 10.08
C ASN A 81 12.53 2.27 10.33
N VAL A 82 13.38 1.82 9.43
CA VAL A 82 14.83 2.03 9.50
C VAL A 82 15.17 3.35 8.83
N ASN A 83 15.81 4.26 9.55
CA ASN A 83 16.27 5.53 9.01
C ASN A 83 17.80 5.53 8.95
N ASP A 84 18.36 4.99 7.87
CA ASP A 84 19.78 5.02 7.56
C ASP A 84 20.00 5.83 6.28
N GLN A 85 20.57 7.03 6.44
CA GLN A 85 20.81 7.94 5.34
C GLN A 85 21.96 7.49 4.42
N GLN A 86 22.86 6.65 4.88
CA GLN A 86 23.97 6.11 4.09
C GLN A 86 23.52 4.92 3.23
N ASN A 87 22.45 4.24 3.63
CA ASN A 87 21.91 3.11 2.90
C ASN A 87 21.05 3.60 1.71
N LYS A 88 21.56 3.41 0.51
CA LYS A 88 20.88 3.79 -0.73
C LYS A 88 19.72 2.88 -1.10
N ARG A 89 19.60 1.71 -0.46
CA ARG A 89 18.47 0.79 -0.69
C ARG A 89 17.28 1.28 0.10
N LYS A 90 16.18 1.54 -0.58
CA LYS A 90 14.90 1.94 0.03
C LYS A 90 13.88 0.84 -0.14
N VAL A 91 13.05 0.65 0.88
CA VAL A 91 11.95 -0.30 0.81
C VAL A 91 10.93 0.17 -0.23
N ILE A 92 10.53 -0.73 -1.11
CA ILE A 92 9.37 -0.60 -1.98
C ILE A 92 8.30 -1.59 -1.55
N ARG A 93 7.04 -1.23 -1.77
CA ARG A 93 5.87 -1.96 -1.30
C ARG A 93 4.81 -2.07 -2.38
N GLY A 94 3.88 -3.03 -2.18
CA GLY A 94 2.68 -3.18 -2.99
C GLY A 94 2.83 -4.08 -4.20
N GLY A 95 4.05 -4.32 -4.68
CA GLY A 95 4.30 -5.07 -5.92
C GLY A 95 3.83 -4.31 -7.16
N SER A 96 4.19 -4.79 -8.33
CA SER A 96 3.92 -4.14 -9.61
C SER A 96 3.36 -5.11 -10.65
N TRP A 97 2.98 -4.56 -11.82
CA TRP A 97 2.49 -5.32 -12.97
C TRP A 97 3.44 -6.45 -13.42
N LYS A 98 4.75 -6.34 -13.17
CA LYS A 98 5.73 -7.37 -13.53
C LYS A 98 5.92 -8.45 -12.46
N ASP A 99 5.45 -8.20 -11.23
CA ASP A 99 5.73 -9.03 -10.08
C ASP A 99 4.62 -10.06 -9.87
N VAL A 100 4.97 -11.24 -9.32
CA VAL A 100 3.98 -12.26 -8.98
C VAL A 100 3.20 -11.87 -7.72
N ALA A 101 2.08 -12.53 -7.48
CA ALA A 101 1.15 -12.26 -6.38
C ALA A 101 1.80 -12.18 -4.98
N PHE A 102 2.93 -12.86 -4.75
CA PHE A 102 3.66 -12.78 -3.48
C PHE A 102 4.05 -11.34 -3.12
N TYR A 103 4.52 -10.55 -4.10
CA TYR A 103 4.95 -9.17 -3.86
C TYR A 103 3.79 -8.20 -3.62
N THR A 104 2.56 -8.58 -3.96
CA THR A 104 1.36 -7.77 -3.72
C THR A 104 0.76 -7.97 -2.32
N GLN A 105 1.32 -8.89 -1.53
CA GLN A 105 0.88 -9.11 -0.14
C GLN A 105 1.24 -7.93 0.76
N VAL A 106 0.36 -7.65 1.72
CA VAL A 106 0.51 -6.52 2.67
C VAL A 106 1.80 -6.60 3.49
N ALA A 107 2.27 -7.79 3.84
CA ALA A 107 3.48 -7.97 4.64
C ALA A 107 4.76 -7.91 3.82
N THR A 108 4.72 -8.10 2.51
CA THR A 108 5.92 -8.22 1.67
C THR A 108 6.64 -6.89 1.57
N ARG A 109 7.95 -6.95 1.70
CA ARG A 109 8.89 -5.86 1.47
C ARG A 109 9.89 -6.28 0.42
N ASP A 110 10.17 -5.39 -0.50
CA ASP A 110 11.26 -5.51 -1.46
C ASP A 110 12.07 -4.21 -1.42
N TYR A 111 13.13 -4.11 -2.18
CA TYR A 111 13.95 -2.91 -2.22
C TYR A 111 14.40 -2.56 -3.63
N GLU A 112 14.72 -1.31 -3.82
CA GLU A 112 15.47 -0.81 -4.97
C GLU A 112 16.43 0.29 -4.49
N TYR A 113 17.44 0.58 -5.31
CA TYR A 113 18.34 1.70 -5.06
C TYR A 113 17.65 3.02 -5.37
N GLN A 114 17.71 3.98 -4.44
CA GLN A 114 17.01 5.26 -4.52
C GLN A 114 17.40 6.13 -5.74
N ASP A 115 18.54 5.86 -6.34
CA ASP A 115 19.07 6.52 -7.52
C ASP A 115 18.73 5.78 -8.84
N SER A 116 17.93 4.71 -8.76
CA SER A 116 17.53 3.91 -9.90
C SER A 116 16.11 4.25 -10.35
N ALA A 117 15.94 4.74 -11.56
CA ALA A 117 14.62 4.89 -12.18
C ALA A 117 14.13 3.57 -12.77
N ARG A 118 12.87 3.19 -12.45
CA ARG A 118 12.24 1.97 -12.95
C ARG A 118 10.81 2.26 -13.42
N SER A 119 10.41 1.68 -14.55
CA SER A 119 9.05 1.83 -15.09
C SER A 119 7.96 1.17 -14.26
N TYR A 120 8.33 0.34 -13.32
CA TYR A 120 7.43 -0.41 -12.42
C TYR A 120 7.44 0.10 -10.98
N ILE A 121 8.10 1.22 -10.71
CA ILE A 121 8.13 1.85 -9.39
C ILE A 121 7.60 3.27 -9.48
N GLY A 122 6.69 3.60 -8.60
CA GLY A 122 6.10 4.93 -8.44
C GLY A 122 6.11 5.38 -6.99
N PHE A 123 5.27 6.32 -6.65
CA PHE A 123 5.11 6.81 -5.29
C PHE A 123 3.68 7.29 -5.07
N ARG A 124 3.29 7.34 -3.80
CA ARG A 124 2.11 8.09 -3.36
C ARG A 124 2.47 8.99 -2.18
N THR A 125 1.84 10.15 -2.14
CA THR A 125 1.98 11.06 -1.02
C THR A 125 1.10 10.61 0.14
N VAL A 126 1.59 10.80 1.37
CA VAL A 126 0.84 10.57 2.59
C VAL A 126 0.92 11.83 3.46
N GLN A 127 -0.12 12.06 4.24
CA GLN A 127 -0.17 13.16 5.20
C GLN A 127 -0.57 12.63 6.57
N SER A 128 0.09 13.13 7.61
CA SER A 128 -0.29 12.80 8.98
C SER A 128 -1.71 13.29 9.27
N TYR A 129 -2.49 12.46 9.95
CA TYR A 129 -3.82 12.86 10.40
C TYR A 129 -3.70 13.96 11.48
N MET A 130 -4.16 15.15 11.15
CA MET A 130 -4.07 16.32 12.04
C MET A 130 -5.17 16.32 13.12
N GLY A 131 -6.08 15.35 13.09
CA GLY A 131 -7.25 15.31 14.00
C GLY A 131 -8.30 16.37 13.65
N VAL A 132 -9.54 16.11 14.08
CA VAL A 132 -10.57 17.14 14.12
C VAL A 132 -10.53 17.73 15.52
N GLN A 133 -10.16 18.99 15.68
CA GLN A 133 -10.38 19.69 16.93
C GLN A 133 -11.90 19.72 17.19
N ARG A 134 -12.36 18.96 18.17
CA ARG A 134 -13.71 19.13 18.68
C ARG A 134 -13.79 20.52 19.30
N VAL A 135 -14.38 21.46 18.60
CA VAL A 135 -14.82 22.73 19.20
C VAL A 135 -15.86 22.35 20.23
N ASN A 136 -15.48 22.35 21.51
CA ASN A 136 -16.44 22.23 22.60
C ASN A 136 -17.34 23.46 22.52
N SER A 137 -18.49 23.36 21.87
CA SER A 137 -19.56 24.32 22.01
C SER A 137 -20.01 24.27 23.47
N LYS A 138 -19.53 25.22 24.27
CA LYS A 138 -20.12 25.50 25.58
C LYS A 138 -21.61 25.74 25.33
N LYS A 139 -22.46 24.84 25.74
CA LYS A 139 -23.89 25.09 25.89
C LYS A 139 -24.01 26.28 26.83
N GLY A 140 -24.30 27.44 26.29
CA GLY A 140 -24.69 28.61 27.08
C GLY A 140 -25.95 28.25 27.88
N ASN A 141 -25.83 28.25 29.19
CA ASN A 141 -26.98 28.17 30.09
C ASN A 141 -27.87 29.39 29.83
N LEU A 142 -28.96 29.20 29.10
CA LEU A 142 -30.08 30.13 29.06
C LEU A 142 -30.99 29.88 30.28
N SER A 143 -30.48 30.21 31.45
CA SER A 143 -31.32 30.32 32.65
C SER A 143 -30.99 31.60 33.35
N ASN A 144 -31.54 32.73 32.82
CA ASN A 144 -31.83 33.95 33.59
C ASN A 144 -32.39 35.04 32.64
N LEU A 145 -33.65 34.87 32.28
CA LEU A 145 -34.50 35.98 31.89
C LEU A 145 -35.86 35.72 32.55
N ARG A 146 -36.01 36.31 33.73
CA ARG A 146 -37.29 36.67 34.29
C ARG A 146 -37.39 38.18 34.32
#